data_73be2e11aafade6406c8557206a6c15b
#
_entry.id   73be2e11aafade6406c8557206a6c15b
#
_cell.length_a   1.000
_cell.length_b   1.000
_cell.length_c   1.000
_cell.angle_alpha   90.00
_cell.angle_beta   90.00
_cell.angle_gamma   90.00
#
_symmetry.space_group_name_H-M   'P 1'
#
loop_
_entity.id
_entity.type
_entity.pdbx_description
1 polymer ?
#
loop_
_entity_poly.entity_id
_entity_poly.type
_entity_poly.pdbx_seq_one_letter_code
_entity_poly.pdbx_strand_id
1 'polypeptide(L)'
;VEYEALMKHSISLIVPHYRSGAPHKPGALDYLKRLRVRGVKTVLATATPAKDALLAVNQAGLTPHLDYIFSTEILGLSKGGPEFYDALCALIGEEKQDCVMFEDALYAMRGARAAGLGVIGVTDPTNMHDRPEIIAVCDRVIDSYDELC
;
A
#
# COMPACT_ATOMS: atom_id res chain seq x y z
N VAL A 1 -28.74 2.20 -1.49
CA VAL A 1 -28.94 2.09 -2.96
C VAL A 1 -28.01 3.08 -3.70
N GLU A 2 -27.93 4.32 -3.26
CA GLU A 2 -27.14 5.36 -3.93
C GLU A 2 -25.61 5.15 -3.75
N TYR A 3 -25.18 4.75 -2.55
CA TYR A 3 -23.78 4.45 -2.25
C TYR A 3 -23.26 3.24 -3.04
N GLU A 4 -24.03 2.16 -3.12
CA GLU A 4 -23.64 0.96 -3.89
C GLU A 4 -23.55 1.24 -5.39
N ALA A 5 -24.44 2.06 -5.93
CA ALA A 5 -24.42 2.49 -7.32
C ALA A 5 -23.19 3.36 -7.61
N LEU A 6 -22.85 4.27 -6.71
CA LEU A 6 -21.66 5.12 -6.81
C LEU A 6 -20.37 4.29 -6.74
N MET A 7 -20.30 3.32 -5.82
CA MET A 7 -19.17 2.41 -5.69
C MET A 7 -18.99 1.55 -6.95
N LYS A 8 -20.07 0.97 -7.48
CA LYS A 8 -20.02 0.20 -8.74
C LYS A 8 -19.55 1.06 -9.90
N HIS A 9 -20.01 2.31 -9.98
CA HIS A 9 -19.58 3.24 -11.03
C HIS A 9 -18.08 3.56 -10.89
N SER A 10 -17.62 3.90 -9.70
CA SER A 10 -16.20 4.15 -9.43
C SER A 10 -15.32 2.96 -9.79
N ILE A 11 -15.71 1.74 -9.39
CA ILE A 11 -15.02 0.50 -9.73
C ILE A 11 -14.98 0.30 -11.25
N SER A 12 -16.08 0.58 -11.97
CA SER A 12 -16.13 0.42 -13.43
C SER A 12 -15.18 1.35 -14.19
N LEU A 13 -14.82 2.49 -13.60
CA LEU A 13 -13.84 3.42 -14.16
C LEU A 13 -12.38 2.98 -13.88
N ILE A 14 -12.16 2.35 -12.73
CA ILE A 14 -10.81 1.99 -12.25
C ILE A 14 -10.35 0.63 -12.82
N VAL A 15 -11.23 -0.36 -12.92
CA VAL A 15 -10.90 -1.72 -13.39
C VAL A 15 -10.28 -1.75 -14.80
N PRO A 16 -10.78 -1.01 -15.82
CA PRO A 16 -10.12 -0.94 -17.11
C PRO A 16 -8.68 -0.42 -17.03
N HIS A 17 -8.43 0.52 -16.10
CA HIS A 17 -7.09 1.08 -15.89
C HIS A 17 -6.12 0.02 -15.33
N TYR A 18 -6.56 -0.80 -14.39
CA TYR A 18 -5.79 -1.93 -13.89
C TYR A 18 -5.56 -3.00 -14.96
N ARG A 19 -6.54 -3.25 -15.83
CA ARG A 19 -6.42 -4.20 -16.95
C ARG A 19 -5.45 -3.74 -18.04
N SER A 20 -5.27 -2.44 -18.23
CA SER A 20 -4.31 -1.88 -19.19
C SER A 20 -2.87 -1.83 -18.68
N GLY A 21 -2.63 -2.26 -17.42
CA GLY A 21 -1.31 -2.22 -16.77
C GLY A 21 -1.02 -0.86 -16.15
N ALA A 22 -1.59 -0.60 -14.96
CA ALA A 22 -1.24 0.59 -14.19
C ALA A 22 0.27 0.57 -13.89
N PRO A 23 1.02 1.64 -14.19
CA PRO A 23 2.45 1.67 -13.91
C PRO A 23 2.68 1.67 -12.39
N HIS A 24 3.68 0.93 -11.93
CA HIS A 24 4.16 1.05 -10.56
C HIS A 24 4.89 2.38 -10.35
N LYS A 25 5.00 2.84 -9.11
CA LYS A 25 5.78 4.04 -8.78
C LYS A 25 7.27 3.86 -9.16
N PRO A 26 7.96 4.93 -9.56
CA PRO A 26 9.37 4.85 -9.98
C PRO A 26 10.26 4.14 -8.95
N GLY A 27 11.11 3.23 -9.42
CA GLY A 27 12.03 2.46 -8.58
C GLY A 27 11.41 1.32 -7.77
N ALA A 28 10.05 1.19 -7.69
CA ALA A 28 9.38 0.23 -6.82
C ALA A 28 9.75 -1.23 -7.12
N LEU A 29 9.77 -1.62 -8.40
CA LEU A 29 10.11 -2.98 -8.79
C LEU A 29 11.54 -3.36 -8.40
N ASP A 30 12.50 -2.48 -8.64
CA ASP A 30 13.91 -2.74 -8.31
C ASP A 30 14.16 -2.72 -6.81
N TYR A 31 13.43 -1.88 -6.08
CA TYR A 31 13.46 -1.90 -4.62
C TYR A 31 12.93 -3.23 -4.06
N LEU A 32 11.79 -3.74 -4.55
CA LEU A 32 11.24 -5.05 -4.16
C LEU A 32 12.21 -6.20 -4.45
N LYS A 33 12.87 -6.20 -5.61
CA LYS A 33 13.91 -7.20 -5.94
C LYS A 33 15.04 -7.19 -4.90
N ARG A 34 15.52 -6.01 -4.51
CA ARG A 34 16.58 -5.87 -3.49
C ARG A 34 16.13 -6.36 -2.11
N LEU A 35 14.90 -6.05 -1.70
CA LEU A 35 14.36 -6.54 -0.44
C LEU A 35 14.28 -8.07 -0.43
N ARG A 36 13.85 -8.67 -1.53
CA ARG A 36 13.78 -10.13 -1.66
C ARG A 36 15.16 -10.80 -1.54
N VAL A 37 16.19 -10.25 -2.17
CA VAL A 37 17.59 -10.75 -2.04
C VAL A 37 18.06 -10.70 -0.59
N ARG A 38 17.59 -9.73 0.18
CA ARG A 38 17.90 -9.57 1.62
C ARG A 38 17.04 -10.42 2.54
N GLY A 39 16.11 -11.20 2.00
CA GLY A 39 15.19 -12.02 2.79
C GLY A 39 14.13 -11.24 3.57
N VAL A 40 13.86 -9.98 3.16
CA VAL A 40 12.81 -9.15 3.76
C VAL A 40 11.46 -9.58 3.22
N LYS A 41 10.49 -9.84 4.09
CA LYS A 41 9.10 -10.12 3.68
C LYS A 41 8.47 -8.87 3.08
N THR A 42 7.79 -9.06 1.96
CA THR A 42 7.15 -8.00 1.20
C THR A 42 5.65 -8.24 1.09
N VAL A 43 4.86 -7.23 1.42
CA VAL A 43 3.41 -7.32 1.55
C VAL A 43 2.75 -6.19 0.77
N LEU A 44 1.75 -6.51 -0.05
CA LEU A 44 0.82 -5.53 -0.57
C LEU A 44 -0.37 -5.41 0.39
N ALA A 45 -0.54 -4.22 0.97
CA ALA A 45 -1.68 -3.86 1.82
C ALA A 45 -2.53 -2.81 1.10
N THR A 46 -3.74 -3.15 0.65
CA THR A 46 -4.52 -2.31 -0.25
C THR A 46 -5.99 -2.18 0.16
N ALA A 47 -6.59 -1.03 -0.16
CA ALA A 47 -8.04 -0.85 -0.10
C ALA A 47 -8.76 -1.34 -1.37
N THR A 48 -8.01 -1.66 -2.43
CA THR A 48 -8.55 -2.26 -3.65
C THR A 48 -9.05 -3.68 -3.37
N PRO A 49 -10.22 -4.10 -3.92
CA PRO A 49 -10.68 -5.48 -3.81
C PRO A 49 -9.62 -6.48 -4.24
N ALA A 50 -9.51 -7.60 -3.52
CA ALA A 50 -8.42 -8.56 -3.69
C ALA A 50 -8.23 -9.06 -5.12
N LYS A 51 -9.32 -9.31 -5.82
CA LYS A 51 -9.32 -9.76 -7.24
C LYS A 51 -8.68 -8.73 -8.17
N ASP A 52 -9.00 -7.46 -7.98
CA ASP A 52 -8.50 -6.37 -8.81
C ASP A 52 -7.05 -6.03 -8.46
N ALA A 53 -6.69 -6.09 -7.17
CA ALA A 53 -5.32 -5.94 -6.71
C ALA A 53 -4.40 -7.02 -7.30
N LEU A 54 -4.83 -8.29 -7.28
CA LEU A 54 -4.08 -9.40 -7.85
C LEU A 54 -3.87 -9.22 -9.38
N LEU A 55 -4.89 -8.78 -10.09
CA LEU A 55 -4.79 -8.48 -11.52
C LEU A 55 -3.76 -7.37 -11.79
N ALA A 56 -3.83 -6.28 -11.02
CA ALA A 56 -2.94 -5.13 -11.17
C ALA A 56 -1.46 -5.51 -10.93
N VAL A 57 -1.16 -6.24 -9.84
CA VAL A 57 0.22 -6.62 -9.53
C VAL A 57 0.78 -7.66 -10.50
N ASN A 58 -0.07 -8.56 -11.03
CA ASN A 58 0.33 -9.50 -12.07
C ASN A 58 0.75 -8.77 -13.34
N GLN A 59 -0.04 -7.83 -13.80
CA GLN A 59 0.25 -7.06 -15.02
C GLN A 59 1.45 -6.12 -14.84
N ALA A 60 1.64 -5.59 -13.63
CA ALA A 60 2.81 -4.78 -13.30
C ALA A 60 4.10 -5.61 -13.09
N GLY A 61 4.03 -6.95 -13.15
CA GLY A 61 5.18 -7.83 -12.93
C GLY A 61 5.66 -7.88 -11.47
N LEU A 62 4.84 -7.46 -10.52
CA LEU A 62 5.21 -7.37 -9.10
C LEU A 62 4.97 -8.67 -8.32
N THR A 63 4.08 -9.54 -8.79
CA THR A 63 3.67 -10.76 -8.09
C THR A 63 4.85 -11.64 -7.64
N PRO A 64 5.92 -11.89 -8.43
CA PRO A 64 7.04 -12.71 -7.98
C PRO A 64 7.84 -12.10 -6.81
N HIS A 65 7.60 -10.83 -6.51
CA HIS A 65 8.33 -10.05 -5.49
C HIS A 65 7.49 -9.74 -4.27
N LEU A 66 6.27 -10.30 -4.18
CA LEU A 66 5.36 -10.14 -3.05
C LEU A 66 5.17 -11.49 -2.36
N ASP A 67 5.32 -11.53 -1.03
CA ASP A 67 5.06 -12.72 -0.23
C ASP A 67 3.58 -12.82 0.14
N TYR A 68 2.91 -11.69 0.34
CA TYR A 68 1.50 -11.62 0.74
C TYR A 68 0.76 -10.48 0.04
N ILE A 69 -0.54 -10.67 -0.15
CA ILE A 69 -1.48 -9.63 -0.59
C ILE A 69 -2.66 -9.61 0.37
N PHE A 70 -2.88 -8.50 1.06
CA PHE A 70 -4.01 -8.27 1.93
C PHE A 70 -4.82 -7.07 1.47
N SER A 71 -6.12 -7.25 1.33
CA SER A 71 -7.05 -6.17 1.08
C SER A 71 -7.91 -5.89 2.31
N THR A 72 -8.42 -4.67 2.43
CA THR A 72 -9.41 -4.30 3.44
C THR A 72 -10.66 -5.17 3.37
N GLU A 73 -11.01 -5.62 2.16
CA GLU A 73 -12.13 -6.56 1.92
C GLU A 73 -11.90 -7.91 2.62
N ILE A 74 -10.70 -8.50 2.47
CA ILE A 74 -10.36 -9.80 3.08
C ILE A 74 -10.35 -9.71 4.61
N LEU A 75 -9.77 -8.63 5.14
CA LEU A 75 -9.64 -8.47 6.59
C LEU A 75 -10.90 -7.90 7.25
N GLY A 76 -11.80 -7.28 6.49
CA GLY A 76 -12.96 -6.57 7.03
C GLY A 76 -12.58 -5.33 7.87
N LEU A 77 -11.38 -4.77 7.67
CA LEU A 77 -10.79 -3.70 8.47
C LEU A 77 -10.35 -2.54 7.58
N SER A 78 -10.37 -1.31 8.12
CA SER A 78 -9.93 -0.11 7.41
C SER A 78 -8.45 0.16 7.62
N LYS A 79 -7.74 0.59 6.59
CA LYS A 79 -6.35 1.07 6.69
C LYS A 79 -6.20 2.34 7.54
N GLY A 80 -7.29 3.04 7.82
CA GLY A 80 -7.27 4.22 8.71
C GLY A 80 -7.17 3.89 10.19
N GLY A 81 -7.43 2.63 10.59
CA GLY A 81 -7.33 2.17 11.96
C GLY A 81 -6.11 1.30 12.22
N PRO A 82 -5.58 1.27 13.46
CA PRO A 82 -4.45 0.43 13.82
C PRO A 82 -4.76 -1.06 13.72
N GLU A 83 -6.02 -1.48 13.86
CA GLU A 83 -6.46 -2.87 13.88
C GLU A 83 -6.12 -3.60 12.57
N PHE A 84 -6.14 -2.89 11.43
CA PHE A 84 -5.74 -3.44 10.14
C PHE A 84 -4.28 -3.90 10.15
N TYR A 85 -3.38 -3.08 10.67
CA TYR A 85 -1.94 -3.35 10.75
C TYR A 85 -1.61 -4.37 11.84
N ASP A 86 -2.34 -4.35 12.97
CA ASP A 86 -2.24 -5.37 14.01
C ASP A 86 -2.55 -6.77 13.45
N ALA A 87 -3.65 -6.89 12.72
CA ALA A 87 -4.06 -8.14 12.08
C ALA A 87 -3.04 -8.58 11.01
N LEU A 88 -2.57 -7.63 10.19
CA LEU A 88 -1.59 -7.90 9.14
C LEU A 88 -0.27 -8.42 9.73
N CYS A 89 0.30 -7.75 10.71
CA CYS A 89 1.55 -8.17 11.34
C CYS A 89 1.42 -9.54 12.02
N ALA A 90 0.29 -9.80 12.69
CA ALA A 90 0.02 -11.11 13.29
C ALA A 90 -0.04 -12.23 12.24
N LEU A 91 -0.68 -11.99 11.09
CA LEU A 91 -0.81 -12.98 10.00
C LEU A 91 0.53 -13.30 9.33
N ILE A 92 1.42 -12.32 9.19
CA ILE A 92 2.74 -12.53 8.58
C ILE A 92 3.79 -12.98 9.61
N GLY A 93 3.46 -12.96 10.90
CA GLY A 93 4.35 -13.39 11.99
C GLY A 93 5.52 -12.44 12.23
N GLU A 94 5.28 -11.11 12.13
CA GLU A 94 6.29 -10.09 12.36
C GLU A 94 5.86 -9.12 13.49
N GLU A 95 6.85 -8.63 14.23
CA GLU A 95 6.62 -7.58 15.22
C GLU A 95 6.42 -6.22 14.55
N LYS A 96 5.50 -5.42 15.06
CA LYS A 96 5.14 -4.14 14.44
C LYS A 96 6.31 -3.16 14.30
N GLN A 97 7.22 -3.13 15.28
CA GLN A 97 8.41 -2.29 15.26
C GLN A 97 9.43 -2.68 14.16
N ASP A 98 9.33 -3.90 13.64
CA ASP A 98 10.19 -4.40 12.56
C ASP A 98 9.53 -4.24 11.18
N CYS A 99 8.32 -3.67 11.14
CA CYS A 99 7.55 -3.43 9.92
C CYS A 99 7.61 -1.97 9.51
N VAL A 100 7.74 -1.74 8.20
CA VAL A 100 7.69 -0.40 7.60
C VAL A 100 6.57 -0.36 6.55
N MET A 101 5.69 0.62 6.67
CA MET A 101 4.63 0.89 5.69
C MET A 101 5.05 2.00 4.73
N PHE A 102 4.98 1.71 3.44
CA PHE A 102 5.11 2.68 2.36
C PHE A 102 3.69 3.07 1.90
N GLU A 103 3.35 4.34 1.91
CA GLU A 103 1.97 4.78 1.68
C GLU A 103 1.93 6.17 1.05
N ASP A 104 0.91 6.45 0.25
CA ASP A 104 0.63 7.76 -0.33
C ASP A 104 -0.63 8.43 0.26
N ALA A 105 -1.48 7.68 0.95
CA ALA A 105 -2.70 8.21 1.56
C ALA A 105 -2.51 8.55 3.04
N LEU A 106 -2.70 9.81 3.42
CA LEU A 106 -2.49 10.31 4.78
C LEU A 106 -3.28 9.55 5.85
N TYR A 107 -4.54 9.16 5.57
CA TYR A 107 -5.34 8.40 6.52
C TYR A 107 -4.74 7.03 6.87
N ALA A 108 -4.15 6.37 5.87
CA ALA A 108 -3.51 5.07 6.05
C ALA A 108 -2.13 5.20 6.74
N MET A 109 -1.39 6.28 6.47
CA MET A 109 -0.17 6.61 7.20
C MET A 109 -0.44 6.78 8.71
N ARG A 110 -1.53 7.49 9.05
CA ARG A 110 -1.98 7.67 10.44
C ARG A 110 -2.34 6.34 11.10
N GLY A 111 -3.05 5.46 10.39
CA GLY A 111 -3.38 4.12 10.88
C GLY A 111 -2.14 3.27 11.17
N ALA A 112 -1.19 3.23 10.25
CA ALA A 112 0.08 2.51 10.42
C ALA A 112 0.92 3.06 11.58
N ARG A 113 1.01 4.38 11.69
CA ARG A 113 1.71 5.05 12.81
C ARG A 113 1.04 4.74 14.15
N ALA A 114 -0.29 4.77 14.23
CA ALA A 114 -1.05 4.45 15.43
C ALA A 114 -0.84 2.98 15.87
N ALA A 115 -0.64 2.08 14.91
CA ALA A 115 -0.30 0.68 15.19
C ALA A 115 1.15 0.48 15.67
N GLY A 116 2.04 1.45 15.45
CA GLY A 116 3.44 1.38 15.87
C GLY A 116 4.41 0.92 14.78
N LEU A 117 4.00 0.94 13.51
CA LEU A 117 4.89 0.67 12.38
C LEU A 117 5.78 1.89 12.07
N GLY A 118 6.94 1.65 11.45
CA GLY A 118 7.65 2.67 10.69
C GLY A 118 6.81 3.10 9.48
N VAL A 119 6.83 4.39 9.12
CA VAL A 119 6.04 4.93 8.00
C VAL A 119 6.92 5.76 7.08
N ILE A 120 6.94 5.38 5.81
CA ILE A 120 7.56 6.16 4.73
C ILE A 120 6.45 6.67 3.82
N GLY A 121 6.30 7.98 3.75
CA GLY A 121 5.39 8.64 2.82
C GLY A 121 5.96 8.62 1.41
N VAL A 122 5.15 8.20 0.44
CA VAL A 122 5.51 8.24 -0.98
C VAL A 122 4.70 9.36 -1.63
N THR A 123 5.35 10.33 -2.25
CA THR A 123 4.64 11.44 -2.87
C THR A 123 3.85 11.00 -4.09
N ASP A 124 2.72 11.66 -4.27
CA ASP A 124 1.83 11.47 -5.39
C ASP A 124 1.18 12.82 -5.72
N PRO A 125 0.88 13.14 -6.99
CA PRO A 125 0.19 14.39 -7.33
C PRO A 125 -1.10 14.61 -6.56
N THR A 126 -1.78 13.53 -6.15
CA THR A 126 -3.05 13.59 -5.43
C THR A 126 -2.91 13.94 -3.95
N ASN A 127 -1.71 13.78 -3.35
CA ASN A 127 -1.48 14.03 -1.92
C ASN A 127 -0.66 15.29 -1.61
N MET A 128 -0.32 16.08 -2.61
CA MET A 128 0.53 17.26 -2.44
C MET A 128 -0.05 18.32 -1.50
N HIS A 129 -1.37 18.41 -1.41
CA HIS A 129 -2.08 19.32 -0.49
C HIS A 129 -1.92 18.89 0.98
N ASP A 130 -1.69 17.61 1.26
CA ASP A 130 -1.49 17.06 2.61
C ASP A 130 -0.01 17.01 3.02
N ARG A 131 0.91 17.50 2.18
CA ARG A 131 2.36 17.36 2.38
C ARG A 131 2.86 17.79 3.78
N PRO A 132 2.42 18.90 4.38
CA PRO A 132 2.83 19.27 5.74
C PRO A 132 2.47 18.22 6.79
N GLU A 133 1.26 17.64 6.68
CA GLU A 133 0.78 16.61 7.60
C GLU A 133 1.48 15.26 7.36
N ILE A 134 1.74 14.92 6.10
CA ILE A 134 2.51 13.74 5.71
C ILE A 134 3.91 13.79 6.32
N ILE A 135 4.60 14.92 6.20
CA ILE A 135 5.94 15.13 6.81
C ILE A 135 5.88 14.96 8.33
N ALA A 136 4.82 15.42 8.99
CA ALA A 136 4.66 15.32 10.43
C ALA A 136 4.40 13.89 10.93
N VAL A 137 3.76 13.04 10.11
CA VAL A 137 3.36 11.67 10.46
C VAL A 137 4.44 10.65 10.11
N CYS A 138 5.18 10.86 9.01
CA CYS A 138 6.13 9.89 8.47
C CYS A 138 7.53 10.03 9.09
N ASP A 139 8.27 8.92 9.14
CA ASP A 139 9.69 8.93 9.51
C ASP A 139 10.54 9.50 8.37
N ARG A 140 10.08 9.32 7.14
CA ARG A 140 10.69 9.84 5.91
C ARG A 140 9.61 10.03 4.85
N VAL A 141 9.85 10.97 3.93
CA VAL A 141 9.06 11.15 2.71
C VAL A 141 9.98 11.03 1.51
N ILE A 142 9.56 10.27 0.51
CA ILE A 142 10.29 10.03 -0.75
C ILE A 142 9.45 10.39 -1.95
N ASP A 143 10.09 10.83 -3.02
CA ASP A 143 9.45 11.07 -4.32
C ASP A 143 9.57 9.84 -5.25
N SER A 144 10.58 9.00 -5.00
CA SER A 144 10.86 7.77 -5.75
C SER A 144 11.50 6.74 -4.84
N TYR A 145 11.24 5.46 -5.10
CA TYR A 145 11.95 4.34 -4.44
C TYR A 145 13.45 4.29 -4.77
N ASP A 146 13.88 4.99 -5.83
CA ASP A 146 15.31 5.11 -6.18
C ASP A 146 16.11 5.83 -5.09
N GLU A 147 15.47 6.66 -4.26
CA GLU A 147 16.10 7.34 -3.12
C GLU A 147 16.50 6.39 -1.98
N LEU A 148 16.06 5.13 -2.04
CA LEU A 148 16.34 4.09 -1.05
C LEU A 148 17.44 3.12 -1.50
N CYS A 149 18.16 3.49 -2.55
CA CYS A 149 19.27 2.71 -3.11
C CYS A 149 20.58 2.97 -2.39
#